data_56049f90ac978169345b46b2ba77362f
#
_entry.id   56049f90ac978169345b46b2ba77362f
#
_cell.length_a   1.000
_cell.length_b   1.000
_cell.length_c   1.000
_cell.angle_alpha   90.00
_cell.angle_beta   90.00
_cell.angle_gamma   90.00
#
_symmetry.space_group_name_H-M   'P 1'
#
loop_
_entity.id
_entity.type
_entity.pdbx_description
1 polymer ?
#
loop_
_entity_poly.entity_id
_entity_poly.type
_entity_poly.pdbx_seq_one_letter_code
_entity_poly.pdbx_strand_id
1 'polypeptide(L)'
;MTDERQPKTQSDPQTLAPPDPPPGRIDRRSLLRGAAALAVGSLSTPAALAQVGAPRSEPAAAPRSADSGGLDAQTGRALRWAGRDPADWVRARAGADHNVVIVGGGQSGVAIAYGLRRKGVGRVDVIDRAEPGQAGIWRSIARMHQLRTPKTLMPGPEAGNVALSFRAWYETLNGPAAFDALDRIPRLAWADYLAWFQKATDTQVRYRTRLLEIEPQGDVLRLHLESDGAPRVETTRKLVLANGYAGAGGPNVPDFVRALPPAVWTHTTGRIPVEMLAGKVVGVIGAGSSAFDAAAVALEGGAAEVHLFSRRSYIDYQAPAPAAAPASASSSPPPPAAPPVDRGHPNVLELTYNLPDVVRWRNFLLGDRRVASVPLDSLERAVAFKGFHLHLNTSLSDVALAGNGKVVAKAGRKTLRFDHLIAGTGYRIDLAAQPELARISEAIALWRDRFKPAPGDESTAGGYHPYLGAGFEFLPRDPTGAEYLRNVHCFNLAAALSFGIPVGDVPSMVDHPRLVTAIARDLYLEGVDAAANERYINTPLVAPSAAPYQRAVEGQARDVA
;
A
#
# COMPACT_ATOMS: atom_id res chain seq x y z
N MET A 1 -44.65 25.62 -66.70
CA MET A 1 -45.62 26.64 -66.45
C MET A 1 -45.50 27.09 -65.05
N THR A 2 -45.03 28.35 -64.94
CA THR A 2 -45.12 29.36 -63.87
C THR A 2 -44.42 29.03 -62.59
N ASP A 3 -43.25 29.55 -62.32
CA ASP A 3 -42.73 30.93 -62.09
C ASP A 3 -43.44 31.59 -60.89
N GLU A 4 -42.66 31.90 -59.83
CA GLU A 4 -42.64 33.21 -59.17
C GLU A 4 -41.81 33.13 -57.88
N ARG A 5 -40.57 33.63 -57.96
CA ARG A 5 -40.01 34.84 -57.31
C ARG A 5 -39.95 34.86 -55.80
N GLN A 6 -38.68 34.96 -55.39
CA GLN A 6 -38.15 35.46 -54.08
C GLN A 6 -38.65 36.85 -53.70
N PRO A 7 -38.50 37.25 -52.46
CA PRO A 7 -37.51 38.30 -52.19
C PRO A 7 -36.46 37.99 -51.15
N LYS A 8 -35.27 38.54 -51.44
CA LYS A 8 -34.11 38.66 -50.61
C LYS A 8 -34.38 39.61 -49.42
N THR A 9 -34.02 39.21 -48.22
CA THR A 9 -33.67 40.16 -47.15
C THR A 9 -32.24 39.93 -46.77
N GLN A 10 -31.44 40.98 -46.99
CA GLN A 10 -30.09 41.14 -46.42
C GLN A 10 -30.19 41.21 -44.91
N SER A 11 -29.35 40.42 -44.19
CA SER A 11 -28.99 40.67 -42.80
C SER A 11 -27.46 40.70 -42.71
N ASP A 12 -26.96 41.73 -42.05
CA ASP A 12 -25.57 42.11 -41.84
C ASP A 12 -24.68 40.99 -41.32
N PRO A 13 -23.39 40.97 -41.67
CA PRO A 13 -22.42 40.02 -41.09
C PRO A 13 -22.05 40.44 -39.67
N GLN A 14 -22.54 39.70 -38.68
CA GLN A 14 -21.99 39.75 -37.35
C GLN A 14 -20.52 39.22 -37.38
N THR A 15 -19.59 40.09 -37.08
CA THR A 15 -18.19 39.83 -36.84
C THR A 15 -18.07 38.79 -35.70
N LEU A 16 -17.78 37.55 -36.06
CA LEU A 16 -17.35 36.53 -35.12
C LEU A 16 -15.96 36.91 -34.62
N ALA A 17 -15.82 37.03 -33.31
CA ALA A 17 -14.52 37.14 -32.64
C ALA A 17 -13.64 35.94 -32.99
N PRO A 18 -12.31 36.12 -33.13
CA PRO A 18 -11.40 35.03 -33.41
C PRO A 18 -11.43 33.98 -32.28
N PRO A 19 -11.30 32.69 -32.60
CA PRO A 19 -11.23 31.64 -31.57
C PRO A 19 -10.03 31.85 -30.67
N ASP A 20 -10.19 31.57 -29.37
CA ASP A 20 -9.13 31.60 -28.39
C ASP A 20 -7.93 30.76 -28.85
N PRO A 21 -6.71 31.21 -28.62
CA PRO A 21 -5.54 30.45 -28.97
C PRO A 21 -5.54 29.12 -28.19
N PRO A 22 -5.02 28.03 -28.77
CA PRO A 22 -4.94 26.74 -28.08
C PRO A 22 -4.12 26.90 -26.80
N PRO A 23 -4.44 26.16 -25.71
CA PRO A 23 -3.74 26.28 -24.44
C PRO A 23 -2.24 26.10 -24.64
N GLY A 24 -1.50 27.11 -24.19
CA GLY A 24 -0.06 27.25 -24.42
C GLY A 24 0.69 25.98 -24.02
N ARG A 25 1.65 25.60 -24.84
CA ARG A 25 2.67 24.58 -24.56
C ARG A 25 3.27 24.87 -23.18
N ILE A 26 3.01 23.97 -22.22
CA ILE A 26 3.65 24.02 -20.92
C ILE A 26 5.16 23.87 -21.16
N ASP A 27 5.91 24.93 -20.87
CA ASP A 27 7.36 24.95 -21.01
C ASP A 27 8.00 23.87 -20.13
N ARG A 28 8.88 23.06 -20.72
CA ARG A 28 9.63 22.00 -20.03
C ARG A 28 10.35 22.47 -18.76
N ARG A 29 10.71 23.75 -18.70
CA ARG A 29 11.37 24.36 -17.53
C ARG A 29 10.43 24.58 -16.35
N SER A 30 9.14 24.83 -16.60
CA SER A 30 8.13 25.04 -15.55
C SER A 30 7.72 23.72 -14.87
N LEU A 31 7.67 22.60 -15.62
CA LEU A 31 7.43 21.26 -15.06
C LEU A 31 8.58 20.74 -14.20
N LEU A 32 9.82 21.10 -14.56
CA LEU A 32 11.01 20.71 -13.78
C LEU A 32 11.13 21.48 -12.45
N ARG A 33 10.59 22.69 -12.35
CA ARG A 33 10.63 23.49 -11.10
C ARG A 33 9.65 22.98 -10.03
N GLY A 34 8.56 22.34 -10.41
CA GLY A 34 7.59 21.76 -9.46
C GLY A 34 8.02 20.43 -8.82
N ALA A 35 8.96 19.71 -9.45
CA ALA A 35 9.44 18.41 -8.96
C ALA A 35 10.73 18.50 -8.11
N ALA A 36 11.40 19.66 -8.10
CA ALA A 36 12.72 19.83 -7.46
C ALA A 36 12.65 20.21 -5.97
N ALA A 37 11.47 20.46 -5.41
CA ALA A 37 11.33 20.94 -4.02
C ALA A 37 11.41 19.84 -2.93
N LEU A 38 11.70 18.59 -3.27
CA LEU A 38 11.88 17.50 -2.30
C LEU A 38 13.34 17.07 -2.07
N ALA A 39 14.31 17.77 -2.62
CA ALA A 39 15.72 17.40 -2.44
C ALA A 39 16.68 18.58 -2.65
N VAL A 40 16.56 19.62 -1.86
CA VAL A 40 17.70 20.55 -1.62
C VAL A 40 17.91 20.64 -0.12
N GLY A 41 18.52 19.61 0.45
CA GLY A 41 19.27 19.69 1.69
C GLY A 41 20.66 20.19 1.34
N SER A 42 20.95 21.41 1.75
CA SER A 42 22.23 22.12 1.65
C SER A 42 23.41 21.28 2.14
N LEU A 43 24.52 21.38 1.42
CA LEU A 43 25.86 21.02 1.85
C LEU A 43 26.17 21.71 3.20
N SER A 44 26.12 20.98 4.27
CA SER A 44 26.62 21.40 5.58
C SER A 44 27.84 20.54 5.93
N THR A 45 28.89 21.21 6.32
CA THR A 45 30.21 20.81 6.77
C THR A 45 30.23 19.59 7.72
N PRO A 46 31.32 18.78 7.71
CA PRO A 46 31.40 17.51 8.44
C PRO A 46 31.78 17.69 9.92
N ALA A 47 30.97 18.38 10.71
CA ALA A 47 31.24 18.57 12.13
C ALA A 47 30.31 17.77 13.09
N ALA A 48 29.36 16.97 12.57
CA ALA A 48 28.35 16.29 13.40
C ALA A 48 28.61 14.77 13.58
N LEU A 49 29.75 14.23 13.13
CA LEU A 49 30.05 12.77 13.23
C LEU A 49 30.71 12.36 14.55
N ALA A 50 30.75 13.19 15.57
CA ALA A 50 31.56 12.94 16.77
C ALA A 50 30.83 12.27 17.96
N GLN A 51 29.61 11.76 17.81
CA GLN A 51 28.97 10.93 18.85
C GLN A 51 28.14 9.79 18.24
N VAL A 52 28.82 8.76 17.71
CA VAL A 52 28.19 7.46 17.49
C VAL A 52 28.10 6.78 18.86
N GLY A 53 26.93 6.89 19.51
CA GLY A 53 26.65 6.18 20.76
C GLY A 53 26.62 4.66 20.57
N ALA A 54 26.69 3.92 21.67
CA ALA A 54 26.55 2.46 21.66
C ALA A 54 25.31 1.99 20.88
N PRO A 55 25.33 0.80 20.26
CA PRO A 55 24.22 0.29 19.47
C PRO A 55 22.92 0.35 20.28
N ARG A 56 21.92 1.06 19.74
CA ARG A 56 20.61 1.14 20.38
C ARG A 56 19.94 -0.22 20.24
N SER A 57 19.75 -0.91 21.37
CA SER A 57 18.84 -2.06 21.42
C SER A 57 17.45 -1.65 20.92
N GLU A 58 16.71 -2.59 20.33
CA GLU A 58 15.30 -2.35 19.96
C GLU A 58 14.59 -1.74 21.18
N PRO A 59 13.96 -0.57 21.08
CA PRO A 59 13.28 0.02 22.23
C PRO A 59 12.31 -1.03 22.75
N ALA A 60 12.46 -1.42 24.00
CA ALA A 60 11.52 -2.31 24.65
C ALA A 60 10.12 -1.74 24.43
N ALA A 61 9.16 -2.59 24.06
CA ALA A 61 7.76 -2.17 24.03
C ALA A 61 7.48 -1.44 25.33
N ALA A 62 6.98 -0.20 25.25
CA ALA A 62 6.76 0.62 26.44
C ALA A 62 6.05 -0.24 27.50
N PRO A 63 6.47 -0.15 28.78
CA PRO A 63 5.86 -0.94 29.83
C PRO A 63 4.37 -0.68 29.80
N ARG A 64 3.58 -1.71 29.49
CA ARG A 64 2.12 -1.61 29.48
C ARG A 64 1.70 -1.25 30.88
N SER A 65 1.10 -0.07 31.07
CA SER A 65 0.34 0.16 32.27
C SER A 65 -0.77 -0.93 32.31
N ALA A 66 -0.97 -1.56 33.45
CA ALA A 66 -1.82 -2.74 33.59
C ALA A 66 -3.34 -2.48 33.41
N ASP A 67 -3.74 -1.40 32.74
CA ASP A 67 -5.13 -1.02 32.56
C ASP A 67 -5.74 -1.55 31.25
N SER A 68 -5.75 -2.88 31.12
CA SER A 68 -6.55 -3.53 30.07
C SER A 68 -8.04 -3.26 30.22
N GLY A 69 -8.54 -3.02 31.42
CA GLY A 69 -9.93 -2.69 31.68
C GLY A 69 -10.35 -1.34 31.12
N GLY A 70 -9.49 -0.33 31.17
CA GLY A 70 -9.72 0.98 30.56
C GLY A 70 -9.79 0.89 29.02
N LEU A 71 -8.92 0.11 28.41
CA LEU A 71 -8.92 -0.09 26.96
C LEU A 71 -10.19 -0.84 26.49
N ASP A 72 -10.61 -1.91 27.17
CA ASP A 72 -11.81 -2.65 26.82
C ASP A 72 -13.08 -1.78 26.99
N ALA A 73 -13.16 -0.96 28.04
CA ALA A 73 -14.25 -0.02 28.27
C ALA A 73 -14.31 1.07 27.18
N GLN A 74 -13.15 1.62 26.77
CA GLN A 74 -13.05 2.60 25.70
C GLN A 74 -13.47 1.98 24.37
N THR A 75 -12.96 0.80 24.05
CA THR A 75 -13.29 0.05 22.84
C THR A 75 -14.79 -0.23 22.77
N GLY A 76 -15.37 -0.73 23.86
CA GLY A 76 -16.81 -0.98 23.94
C GLY A 76 -17.64 0.28 23.75
N ARG A 77 -17.21 1.44 24.26
CA ARG A 77 -17.84 2.73 23.97
C ARG A 77 -17.72 3.14 22.52
N ALA A 78 -16.52 3.03 21.95
CA ALA A 78 -16.26 3.38 20.55
C ALA A 78 -17.14 2.58 19.59
N LEU A 79 -17.24 1.27 19.80
CA LEU A 79 -18.10 0.39 18.99
C LEU A 79 -19.59 0.71 19.16
N ARG A 80 -20.02 1.04 20.38
CA ARG A 80 -21.41 1.50 20.60
C ARG A 80 -21.72 2.81 19.89
N TRP A 81 -20.79 3.77 19.92
CA TRP A 81 -20.93 5.06 19.20
C TRP A 81 -20.90 4.92 17.70
N ALA A 82 -20.10 3.98 17.19
CA ALA A 82 -20.08 3.64 15.77
C ALA A 82 -21.41 3.00 15.30
N GLY A 83 -22.23 2.54 16.21
CA GLY A 83 -23.46 1.81 15.93
C GLY A 83 -23.22 0.36 15.52
N ARG A 84 -24.29 -0.41 15.46
CA ARG A 84 -24.24 -1.81 14.98
C ARG A 84 -23.82 -1.86 13.52
N ASP A 85 -23.12 -2.92 13.15
CA ASP A 85 -22.91 -3.22 11.74
C ASP A 85 -24.27 -3.43 11.06
N PRO A 86 -24.46 -2.93 9.83
CA PRO A 86 -25.66 -3.23 9.07
C PRO A 86 -25.82 -4.75 8.91
N ALA A 87 -27.07 -5.21 8.85
CA ALA A 87 -27.33 -6.60 8.47
C ALA A 87 -26.78 -6.89 7.05
N ASP A 88 -26.43 -8.15 6.79
CA ASP A 88 -26.02 -8.58 5.45
C ASP A 88 -27.17 -8.35 4.46
N TRP A 89 -26.99 -7.36 3.59
CA TRP A 89 -27.95 -7.03 2.53
C TRP A 89 -27.61 -7.72 1.20
N VAL A 90 -26.45 -8.37 1.10
CA VAL A 90 -26.03 -8.99 -0.15
C VAL A 90 -26.86 -10.23 -0.42
N ARG A 91 -27.63 -10.23 -1.50
CA ARG A 91 -28.45 -11.38 -1.90
C ARG A 91 -27.57 -12.61 -2.09
N ALA A 92 -28.03 -13.73 -1.56
CA ALA A 92 -27.38 -15.02 -1.77
C ALA A 92 -27.38 -15.33 -3.27
N ARG A 93 -26.25 -15.87 -3.76
CA ARG A 93 -26.07 -16.33 -5.14
C ARG A 93 -25.83 -17.82 -5.12
N ALA A 94 -26.61 -18.58 -5.91
CA ALA A 94 -26.41 -20.01 -6.04
C ALA A 94 -24.98 -20.30 -6.61
N GLY A 95 -24.31 -21.28 -6.03
CA GLY A 95 -22.96 -21.65 -6.43
C GLY A 95 -21.84 -20.73 -5.93
N ALA A 96 -22.14 -19.77 -5.03
CA ALA A 96 -21.14 -18.94 -4.36
C ALA A 96 -21.15 -19.21 -2.84
N ASP A 97 -20.05 -19.77 -2.33
CA ASP A 97 -19.86 -20.00 -0.90
C ASP A 97 -19.63 -18.67 -0.16
N HIS A 98 -18.89 -17.75 -0.78
CA HIS A 98 -18.53 -16.45 -0.22
C HIS A 98 -18.95 -15.31 -1.14
N ASN A 99 -19.30 -14.16 -0.54
CA ASN A 99 -19.40 -12.91 -1.30
C ASN A 99 -18.00 -12.36 -1.64
N VAL A 100 -17.09 -12.43 -0.66
CA VAL A 100 -15.71 -11.94 -0.80
C VAL A 100 -14.76 -12.88 -0.08
N VAL A 101 -13.69 -13.29 -0.76
CA VAL A 101 -12.51 -13.90 -0.13
C VAL A 101 -11.35 -12.91 -0.19
N ILE A 102 -10.67 -12.71 0.93
CA ILE A 102 -9.51 -11.82 1.06
C ILE A 102 -8.28 -12.68 1.36
N VAL A 103 -7.28 -12.63 0.49
CA VAL A 103 -6.02 -13.36 0.65
C VAL A 103 -5.00 -12.46 1.34
N GLY A 104 -4.64 -12.80 2.58
CA GLY A 104 -3.72 -12.06 3.43
C GLY A 104 -4.42 -11.49 4.66
N GLY A 105 -4.11 -12.04 5.84
CA GLY A 105 -4.63 -11.61 7.16
C GLY A 105 -3.77 -10.54 7.84
N GLY A 106 -2.92 -9.83 7.08
CA GLY A 106 -2.16 -8.68 7.55
C GLY A 106 -3.01 -7.42 7.69
N GLN A 107 -2.37 -6.26 7.92
CA GLN A 107 -3.05 -4.97 8.12
C GLN A 107 -4.11 -4.66 7.06
N SER A 108 -3.78 -4.87 5.77
CA SER A 108 -4.68 -4.55 4.66
C SER A 108 -5.90 -5.46 4.63
N GLY A 109 -5.71 -6.77 4.78
CA GLY A 109 -6.82 -7.72 4.75
C GLY A 109 -7.79 -7.54 5.91
N VAL A 110 -7.28 -7.31 7.12
CA VAL A 110 -8.10 -7.02 8.32
C VAL A 110 -8.89 -5.72 8.14
N ALA A 111 -8.26 -4.67 7.60
CA ALA A 111 -8.93 -3.39 7.34
C ALA A 111 -10.04 -3.52 6.29
N ILE A 112 -9.79 -4.24 5.20
CA ILE A 112 -10.77 -4.46 4.15
C ILE A 112 -11.96 -5.28 4.67
N ALA A 113 -11.70 -6.35 5.43
CA ALA A 113 -12.74 -7.17 6.03
C ALA A 113 -13.63 -6.36 6.99
N TYR A 114 -13.02 -5.57 7.88
CA TYR A 114 -13.73 -4.65 8.76
C TYR A 114 -14.58 -3.65 7.97
N GLY A 115 -13.98 -3.01 6.96
CA GLY A 115 -14.68 -2.04 6.10
C GLY A 115 -15.89 -2.64 5.37
N LEU A 116 -15.76 -3.86 4.81
CA LEU A 116 -16.85 -4.56 4.14
C LEU A 116 -17.99 -4.87 5.12
N ARG A 117 -17.68 -5.37 6.32
CA ARG A 117 -18.68 -5.60 7.35
C ARG A 117 -19.39 -4.31 7.77
N ARG A 118 -18.65 -3.20 7.93
CA ARG A 118 -19.25 -1.87 8.20
C ARG A 118 -20.16 -1.37 7.07
N LYS A 119 -19.99 -1.89 5.87
CA LYS A 119 -20.89 -1.65 4.71
C LYS A 119 -22.06 -2.65 4.65
N GLY A 120 -22.16 -3.60 5.59
CA GLY A 120 -23.20 -4.65 5.58
C GLY A 120 -22.98 -5.73 4.53
N VAL A 121 -21.75 -5.93 4.08
CA VAL A 121 -21.40 -7.07 3.23
C VAL A 121 -21.04 -8.26 4.11
N GLY A 122 -21.89 -9.26 4.11
CA GLY A 122 -21.67 -10.52 4.82
C GLY A 122 -20.95 -11.57 4.00
N ARG A 123 -20.73 -12.77 4.57
CA ARG A 123 -20.00 -13.89 3.94
C ARG A 123 -18.64 -13.44 3.37
N VAL A 124 -17.90 -12.68 4.16
CA VAL A 124 -16.52 -12.26 3.91
C VAL A 124 -15.61 -13.22 4.65
N ASP A 125 -14.69 -13.87 3.94
CA ASP A 125 -13.68 -14.75 4.52
C ASP A 125 -12.29 -14.19 4.29
N VAL A 126 -11.46 -14.20 5.34
CA VAL A 126 -10.05 -13.78 5.26
C VAL A 126 -9.19 -15.00 5.48
N ILE A 127 -8.33 -15.30 4.50
CA ILE A 127 -7.40 -16.43 4.59
C ILE A 127 -5.96 -15.94 4.67
N ASP A 128 -5.12 -16.63 5.45
CA ASP A 128 -3.69 -16.39 5.50
C ASP A 128 -2.92 -17.72 5.64
N ARG A 129 -1.82 -17.84 4.92
CA ARG A 129 -0.93 -19.01 4.98
C ARG A 129 -0.12 -19.12 6.27
N ALA A 130 -0.03 -18.03 7.03
CA ALA A 130 0.76 -17.96 8.25
C ALA A 130 0.06 -18.68 9.42
N GLU A 131 0.87 -18.97 10.45
CA GLU A 131 0.35 -19.40 11.75
C GLU A 131 -0.41 -18.26 12.45
N PRO A 132 -1.34 -18.59 13.36
CA PRO A 132 -2.02 -17.57 14.17
C PRO A 132 -1.05 -16.60 14.83
N GLY A 133 -1.32 -15.29 14.70
CA GLY A 133 -0.48 -14.22 15.22
C GLY A 133 0.78 -13.91 14.40
N GLN A 134 1.02 -14.62 13.29
CA GLN A 134 2.17 -14.40 12.40
C GLN A 134 1.79 -13.79 11.05
N ALA A 135 0.52 -13.47 10.82
CA ALA A 135 0.08 -12.83 9.59
C ALA A 135 0.71 -11.44 9.40
N GLY A 136 0.97 -11.09 8.15
CA GLY A 136 1.68 -9.85 7.81
C GLY A 136 3.18 -9.93 8.02
N ILE A 137 3.83 -8.75 8.07
CA ILE A 137 5.30 -8.65 8.06
C ILE A 137 5.90 -8.22 9.41
N TRP A 138 5.11 -7.64 10.29
CA TRP A 138 5.60 -6.86 11.43
C TRP A 138 6.33 -7.70 12.50
N ARG A 139 5.93 -8.96 12.66
CA ARG A 139 6.57 -9.92 13.57
C ARG A 139 7.49 -10.94 12.87
N SER A 140 7.50 -10.94 11.52
CA SER A 140 8.20 -11.96 10.75
C SER A 140 9.44 -11.42 10.02
N ILE A 141 9.23 -10.67 8.93
CA ILE A 141 10.32 -10.25 8.03
C ILE A 141 10.69 -8.76 8.14
N ALA A 142 9.89 -7.94 8.81
CA ALA A 142 10.23 -6.54 9.08
C ALA A 142 11.34 -6.46 10.15
N ARG A 143 12.39 -5.70 9.88
CA ARG A 143 13.62 -5.64 10.71
C ARG A 143 13.94 -4.24 11.22
N MET A 144 13.18 -3.23 10.78
CA MET A 144 13.27 -1.89 11.35
C MET A 144 12.78 -1.88 12.80
N HIS A 145 13.35 -1.05 13.64
CA HIS A 145 12.88 -0.85 15.02
C HIS A 145 11.62 0.02 15.05
N GLN A 146 11.54 1.00 14.16
CA GLN A 146 10.44 1.96 14.05
C GLN A 146 9.88 1.94 12.64
N LEU A 147 8.59 2.28 12.50
CA LEU A 147 7.97 2.44 11.19
C LEU A 147 8.65 3.58 10.43
N ARG A 148 8.77 3.42 9.11
CA ARG A 148 9.35 4.46 8.24
C ARG A 148 8.41 5.63 8.04
N THR A 149 7.12 5.41 8.18
CA THR A 149 6.08 6.41 8.08
C THR A 149 6.06 7.29 9.33
N PRO A 150 6.04 8.62 9.20
CA PRO A 150 5.85 9.52 10.33
C PRO A 150 4.55 9.22 11.07
N LYS A 151 4.53 9.35 12.40
CA LYS A 151 3.32 9.11 13.22
C LYS A 151 2.12 10.00 12.86
N THR A 152 2.39 11.12 12.18
CA THR A 152 1.37 12.06 11.69
C THR A 152 0.70 11.64 10.39
N LEU A 153 1.28 10.67 9.67
CA LEU A 153 0.80 10.16 8.39
C LEU A 153 0.36 8.68 8.51
N MET A 154 -0.31 8.34 9.60
CA MET A 154 -0.66 6.96 9.93
C MET A 154 -2.17 6.71 9.70
N PRO A 155 -2.60 6.48 8.45
CA PRO A 155 -3.92 5.89 8.23
C PRO A 155 -3.91 4.46 8.80
N GLY A 156 -4.97 4.10 9.48
CA GLY A 156 -5.11 2.79 10.09
C GLY A 156 -6.25 1.97 9.50
N PRO A 157 -6.50 0.80 10.05
CA PRO A 157 -7.57 -0.10 9.62
C PRO A 157 -8.97 0.34 10.05
N GLU A 158 -9.08 1.39 10.87
CA GLU A 158 -10.28 1.82 11.58
C GLU A 158 -11.37 2.46 10.71
N ALA A 159 -11.11 2.67 9.41
CA ALA A 159 -12.07 3.24 8.45
C ALA A 159 -12.75 4.54 8.95
N GLY A 160 -11.96 5.44 9.55
CA GLY A 160 -12.42 6.74 10.07
C GLY A 160 -13.00 6.69 11.50
N ASN A 161 -13.05 5.56 12.16
CA ASN A 161 -13.40 5.50 13.59
C ASN A 161 -12.19 5.83 14.45
N VAL A 162 -11.96 7.13 14.71
CA VAL A 162 -10.78 7.64 15.43
C VAL A 162 -10.57 6.99 16.80
N ALA A 163 -11.63 6.51 17.46
CA ALA A 163 -11.52 5.85 18.74
C ALA A 163 -10.91 4.43 18.65
N LEU A 164 -10.81 3.87 17.45
CA LEU A 164 -10.10 2.62 17.15
C LEU A 164 -8.73 2.85 16.53
N SER A 165 -8.26 4.10 16.41
CA SER A 165 -6.97 4.43 15.81
C SER A 165 -5.80 3.97 16.67
N PHE A 166 -4.61 3.85 16.05
CA PHE A 166 -3.37 3.58 16.78
C PHE A 166 -3.14 4.60 17.90
N ARG A 167 -3.38 5.89 17.64
CA ARG A 167 -3.19 6.94 18.63
C ARG A 167 -4.09 6.72 19.85
N ALA A 168 -5.39 6.49 19.62
CA ALA A 168 -6.33 6.25 20.71
C ALA A 168 -5.96 5.02 21.53
N TRP A 169 -5.57 3.91 20.88
CA TRP A 169 -5.09 2.70 21.53
C TRP A 169 -3.83 2.94 22.35
N TYR A 170 -2.84 3.62 21.77
CA TYR A 170 -1.55 3.85 22.41
C TYR A 170 -1.67 4.81 23.60
N GLU A 171 -2.43 5.92 23.46
CA GLU A 171 -2.66 6.89 24.53
C GLU A 171 -3.45 6.29 25.70
N THR A 172 -4.40 5.40 25.43
CA THR A 172 -5.13 4.71 26.49
C THR A 172 -4.22 3.82 27.34
N LEU A 173 -3.24 3.19 26.74
CA LEU A 173 -2.30 2.30 27.44
C LEU A 173 -1.13 3.03 28.09
N ASN A 174 -0.66 4.12 27.51
CA ASN A 174 0.61 4.73 27.87
C ASN A 174 0.49 6.22 28.23
N GLY A 175 -0.68 6.81 28.04
CA GLY A 175 -0.92 8.24 28.22
C GLY A 175 -0.53 9.09 27.01
N PRO A 176 -1.13 10.30 26.87
CA PRO A 176 -0.89 11.17 25.71
C PRO A 176 0.55 11.67 25.62
N ALA A 177 1.20 11.97 26.75
CA ALA A 177 2.60 12.40 26.77
C ALA A 177 3.55 11.34 26.20
N ALA A 178 3.27 10.04 26.38
CA ALA A 178 4.06 8.97 25.80
C ALA A 178 3.90 8.91 24.27
N PHE A 179 2.70 9.15 23.74
CA PHE A 179 2.51 9.27 22.30
C PHE A 179 3.24 10.48 21.71
N ASP A 180 3.15 11.64 22.38
CA ASP A 180 3.78 12.88 21.92
C ASP A 180 5.32 12.73 21.89
N ALA A 181 5.90 11.97 22.82
CA ALA A 181 7.33 11.68 22.88
C ALA A 181 7.83 10.74 21.76
N LEU A 182 6.94 10.01 21.07
CA LEU A 182 7.35 9.18 19.93
C LEU A 182 7.82 10.07 18.77
N ASP A 183 8.98 9.77 18.19
CA ASP A 183 9.34 10.27 16.85
C ASP A 183 8.55 9.49 15.79
N ARG A 184 8.66 8.17 15.84
CA ARG A 184 7.97 7.22 14.96
C ARG A 184 7.38 6.09 15.79
N ILE A 185 6.41 5.40 15.22
CA ILE A 185 5.76 4.27 15.90
C ILE A 185 6.74 3.09 15.97
N PRO A 186 6.99 2.51 17.16
CA PRO A 186 7.74 1.27 17.28
C PRO A 186 7.04 0.14 16.51
N ARG A 187 7.80 -0.64 15.74
CA ARG A 187 7.27 -1.73 14.90
C ARG A 187 6.43 -2.74 15.70
N LEU A 188 6.89 -3.13 16.86
CA LEU A 188 6.18 -4.11 17.71
C LEU A 188 4.90 -3.51 18.31
N ALA A 189 4.91 -2.22 18.66
CA ALA A 189 3.68 -1.54 19.10
C ALA A 189 2.61 -1.50 17.99
N TRP A 190 3.04 -1.28 16.73
CA TRP A 190 2.13 -1.38 15.58
C TRP A 190 1.59 -2.80 15.40
N ALA A 191 2.42 -3.82 15.56
CA ALA A 191 1.99 -5.22 15.51
C ALA A 191 0.99 -5.58 16.62
N ASP A 192 1.21 -5.08 17.84
CA ASP A 192 0.31 -5.27 18.99
C ASP A 192 -1.03 -4.57 18.76
N TYR A 193 -0.99 -3.34 18.23
CA TYR A 193 -2.19 -2.60 17.85
C TYR A 193 -3.03 -3.36 16.82
N LEU A 194 -2.41 -3.89 15.76
CA LEU A 194 -3.14 -4.65 14.74
C LEU A 194 -3.78 -5.92 15.31
N ALA A 195 -3.09 -6.62 16.19
CA ALA A 195 -3.64 -7.79 16.89
C ALA A 195 -4.82 -7.41 17.80
N TRP A 196 -4.69 -6.29 18.54
CA TRP A 196 -5.80 -5.75 19.31
C TRP A 196 -6.97 -5.33 18.41
N PHE A 197 -6.72 -4.61 17.32
CA PHE A 197 -7.77 -4.16 16.39
C PHE A 197 -8.54 -5.35 15.82
N GLN A 198 -7.84 -6.39 15.37
CA GLN A 198 -8.45 -7.62 14.86
C GLN A 198 -9.39 -8.24 15.91
N LYS A 199 -8.94 -8.37 17.16
CA LYS A 199 -9.73 -8.89 18.27
C LYS A 199 -10.90 -7.98 18.61
N ALA A 200 -10.65 -6.67 18.76
CA ALA A 200 -11.66 -5.68 19.16
C ALA A 200 -12.81 -5.56 18.14
N THR A 201 -12.50 -5.75 16.86
CA THR A 201 -13.48 -5.72 15.78
C THR A 201 -14.02 -7.10 15.41
N ASP A 202 -13.67 -8.15 16.14
CA ASP A 202 -14.06 -9.53 15.85
C ASP A 202 -13.84 -9.92 14.37
N THR A 203 -12.71 -9.50 13.82
CA THR A 203 -12.34 -9.82 12.43
C THR A 203 -11.65 -11.18 12.41
N GLN A 204 -12.34 -12.21 11.93
CA GLN A 204 -11.81 -13.57 11.87
C GLN A 204 -10.86 -13.74 10.70
N VAL A 205 -9.76 -14.49 10.93
CA VAL A 205 -8.79 -14.87 9.89
C VAL A 205 -8.61 -16.37 9.96
N ARG A 206 -8.81 -17.05 8.84
CA ARG A 206 -8.57 -18.47 8.67
C ARG A 206 -7.09 -18.67 8.32
N TYR A 207 -6.31 -18.96 9.33
CA TYR A 207 -4.87 -19.17 9.24
C TYR A 207 -4.53 -20.53 8.58
N ARG A 208 -3.24 -20.76 8.30
CA ARG A 208 -2.72 -21.97 7.61
C ARG A 208 -3.50 -22.33 6.34
N THR A 209 -4.02 -21.29 5.67
CA THR A 209 -4.82 -21.41 4.46
C THR A 209 -4.17 -20.61 3.34
N ARG A 210 -3.80 -21.28 2.26
CA ARG A 210 -3.11 -20.71 1.10
C ARG A 210 -3.95 -20.85 -0.15
N LEU A 211 -4.05 -19.78 -0.93
CA LEU A 211 -4.59 -19.83 -2.29
C LEU A 211 -3.53 -20.47 -3.22
N LEU A 212 -3.94 -21.48 -3.96
CA LEU A 212 -3.09 -22.17 -4.91
C LEU A 212 -3.38 -21.78 -6.36
N GLU A 213 -4.66 -21.62 -6.71
CA GLU A 213 -5.09 -21.30 -8.07
C GLU A 213 -6.44 -20.61 -8.08
N ILE A 214 -6.64 -19.72 -9.05
CA ILE A 214 -7.90 -19.05 -9.36
C ILE A 214 -8.41 -19.62 -10.68
N GLU A 215 -9.58 -20.25 -10.64
CA GLU A 215 -10.27 -20.80 -11.81
C GLU A 215 -11.55 -20.01 -12.06
N PRO A 216 -11.66 -19.27 -13.19
CA PRO A 216 -12.90 -18.60 -13.54
C PRO A 216 -14.01 -19.62 -13.86
N GLN A 217 -15.19 -19.42 -13.27
CA GLN A 217 -16.37 -20.27 -13.48
C GLN A 217 -17.62 -19.42 -13.69
N GLY A 218 -17.86 -18.99 -14.92
CA GLY A 218 -18.94 -18.04 -15.21
C GLY A 218 -18.75 -16.74 -14.44
N ASP A 219 -19.72 -16.38 -13.58
CA ASP A 219 -19.70 -15.16 -12.80
C ASP A 219 -19.08 -15.30 -11.40
N VAL A 220 -18.60 -16.48 -11.04
CA VAL A 220 -17.90 -16.74 -9.78
C VAL A 220 -16.47 -17.20 -10.05
N LEU A 221 -15.64 -17.07 -9.04
CA LEU A 221 -14.28 -17.56 -9.04
C LEU A 221 -14.22 -18.81 -8.18
N ARG A 222 -13.70 -19.88 -8.73
CA ARG A 222 -13.41 -21.12 -8.03
C ARG A 222 -11.98 -21.03 -7.50
N LEU A 223 -11.81 -21.18 -6.21
CA LEU A 223 -10.54 -21.06 -5.53
C LEU A 223 -10.06 -22.42 -5.10
N HIS A 224 -8.89 -22.83 -5.60
CA HIS A 224 -8.20 -24.00 -5.11
C HIS A 224 -7.31 -23.58 -3.94
N LEU A 225 -7.59 -24.13 -2.77
CA LEU A 225 -6.95 -23.76 -1.51
C LEU A 225 -6.22 -24.96 -0.91
N GLU A 226 -5.23 -24.69 -0.08
CA GLU A 226 -4.68 -25.64 0.88
C GLU A 226 -4.94 -25.08 2.28
N SER A 227 -5.67 -25.81 3.11
CA SER A 227 -5.99 -25.42 4.48
C SER A 227 -5.56 -26.52 5.44
N ASP A 228 -4.71 -26.18 6.41
CA ASP A 228 -4.09 -27.17 7.33
C ASP A 228 -3.44 -28.37 6.60
N GLY A 229 -2.83 -28.12 5.43
CA GLY A 229 -2.22 -29.16 4.58
C GLY A 229 -3.20 -29.98 3.74
N ALA A 230 -4.52 -29.74 3.84
CA ALA A 230 -5.53 -30.44 3.07
C ALA A 230 -6.04 -29.58 1.90
N PRO A 231 -6.26 -30.16 0.70
CA PRO A 231 -6.84 -29.44 -0.42
C PRO A 231 -8.31 -29.12 -0.17
N ARG A 232 -8.72 -27.91 -0.56
CA ARG A 232 -10.12 -27.46 -0.53
C ARG A 232 -10.45 -26.72 -1.81
N VAL A 233 -11.71 -26.72 -2.18
CA VAL A 233 -12.23 -25.93 -3.29
C VAL A 233 -13.43 -25.15 -2.77
N GLU A 234 -13.39 -23.83 -2.94
CA GLU A 234 -14.44 -22.91 -2.52
C GLU A 234 -14.72 -21.92 -3.65
N THR A 235 -15.90 -21.32 -3.64
CA THR A 235 -16.31 -20.36 -4.66
C THR A 235 -16.56 -18.99 -4.04
N THR A 236 -16.17 -17.94 -4.77
CA THR A 236 -16.41 -16.56 -4.33
C THR A 236 -16.86 -15.68 -5.49
N ARG A 237 -17.64 -14.63 -5.16
CA ARG A 237 -18.02 -13.61 -6.13
C ARG A 237 -16.92 -12.59 -6.37
N LYS A 238 -16.20 -12.19 -5.30
CA LYS A 238 -15.08 -11.24 -5.35
C LYS A 238 -13.89 -11.82 -4.62
N LEU A 239 -12.71 -11.59 -5.17
CA LEU A 239 -11.43 -11.98 -4.57
C LEU A 239 -10.55 -10.75 -4.38
N VAL A 240 -9.98 -10.58 -3.20
CA VAL A 240 -9.02 -9.50 -2.91
C VAL A 240 -7.65 -10.11 -2.62
N LEU A 241 -6.66 -9.72 -3.40
CA LEU A 241 -5.27 -10.11 -3.20
C LEU A 241 -4.58 -9.05 -2.32
N ALA A 242 -4.71 -9.19 -1.00
CA ALA A 242 -4.08 -8.35 0.02
C ALA A 242 -2.80 -9.00 0.59
N ASN A 243 -2.10 -9.78 -0.24
CA ASN A 243 -0.98 -10.65 0.10
C ASN A 243 0.39 -9.94 0.13
N GLY A 244 0.37 -8.61 0.22
CA GLY A 244 1.55 -7.78 0.47
C GLY A 244 2.56 -7.75 -0.68
N TYR A 245 3.78 -7.32 -0.40
CA TYR A 245 4.82 -7.12 -1.42
C TYR A 245 5.20 -8.41 -2.16
N ALA A 246 5.22 -9.53 -1.46
CA ALA A 246 5.57 -10.82 -2.07
C ALA A 246 4.52 -11.34 -3.07
N GLY A 247 3.26 -10.91 -2.92
CA GLY A 247 2.15 -11.31 -3.80
C GLY A 247 2.15 -10.65 -5.18
N ALA A 248 3.13 -9.77 -5.46
CA ALA A 248 3.21 -9.02 -6.71
C ALA A 248 4.18 -9.62 -7.76
N GLY A 249 4.89 -10.70 -7.44
CA GLY A 249 5.89 -11.31 -8.33
C GLY A 249 7.04 -11.97 -7.58
N GLY A 250 7.51 -11.37 -6.50
CA GLY A 250 8.50 -11.96 -5.62
C GLY A 250 9.82 -11.20 -5.52
N PRO A 251 10.86 -11.83 -4.96
CA PRO A 251 12.16 -11.22 -4.75
C PRO A 251 12.88 -10.97 -6.08
N ASN A 252 13.52 -9.81 -6.18
CA ASN A 252 14.42 -9.51 -7.29
C ASN A 252 15.82 -10.05 -6.98
N VAL A 253 16.04 -11.33 -7.22
CA VAL A 253 17.33 -11.99 -6.97
C VAL A 253 18.23 -11.88 -8.19
N PRO A 254 19.44 -11.31 -8.08
CA PRO A 254 20.41 -11.29 -9.19
C PRO A 254 20.78 -12.72 -9.64
N ASP A 255 20.97 -12.92 -10.94
CA ASP A 255 21.23 -14.26 -11.50
C ASP A 255 22.47 -14.93 -10.92
N PHE A 256 23.52 -14.15 -10.67
CA PHE A 256 24.74 -14.68 -10.04
C PHE A 256 24.54 -15.14 -8.59
N VAL A 257 23.53 -14.59 -7.87
CA VAL A 257 23.13 -15.09 -6.54
C VAL A 257 22.28 -16.35 -6.67
N ARG A 258 21.36 -16.36 -7.64
CA ARG A 258 20.46 -17.49 -7.89
C ARG A 258 21.23 -18.75 -8.33
N ALA A 259 22.36 -18.57 -8.97
CA ALA A 259 23.25 -19.67 -9.38
C ALA A 259 23.97 -20.33 -8.20
N LEU A 260 23.99 -19.71 -7.01
CA LEU A 260 24.60 -20.30 -5.81
C LEU A 260 23.61 -21.26 -5.11
N PRO A 261 24.14 -22.26 -4.36
CA PRO A 261 23.29 -23.11 -3.52
C PRO A 261 22.45 -22.28 -2.54
N PRO A 262 21.18 -22.61 -2.32
CA PRO A 262 20.29 -21.84 -1.41
C PRO A 262 20.80 -21.74 0.05
N ALA A 263 21.66 -22.63 0.47
CA ALA A 263 22.21 -22.63 1.83
C ALA A 263 23.15 -21.44 2.12
N VAL A 264 23.76 -20.83 1.09
CA VAL A 264 24.76 -19.77 1.27
C VAL A 264 24.22 -18.37 0.96
N TRP A 265 22.92 -18.23 0.74
CA TRP A 265 22.32 -16.92 0.56
C TRP A 265 20.86 -16.87 1.02
N THR A 266 20.41 -15.66 1.32
CA THR A 266 19.00 -15.35 1.60
C THR A 266 18.60 -14.06 0.88
N HIS A 267 17.31 -13.82 0.79
CA HIS A 267 16.77 -12.53 0.32
C HIS A 267 16.06 -11.81 1.48
N THR A 268 16.06 -10.48 1.49
CA THR A 268 15.42 -9.68 2.55
C THR A 268 13.90 -9.87 2.65
N THR A 269 13.26 -10.46 1.66
CA THR A 269 11.83 -10.84 1.70
C THR A 269 11.55 -12.11 2.51
N GLY A 270 12.59 -12.86 2.86
CA GLY A 270 12.51 -14.09 3.65
C GLY A 270 13.14 -13.94 5.04
N ARG A 271 13.12 -15.02 5.80
CA ARG A 271 13.83 -15.08 7.07
C ARG A 271 15.34 -15.01 6.83
N ILE A 272 16.02 -14.14 7.58
CA ILE A 272 17.49 -14.15 7.69
C ILE A 272 17.83 -15.05 8.87
N PRO A 273 18.68 -16.09 8.71
CA PRO A 273 19.05 -17.02 9.79
C PRO A 273 20.09 -16.38 10.71
N VAL A 274 19.72 -15.33 11.42
CA VAL A 274 20.62 -14.48 12.24
C VAL A 274 21.42 -15.32 13.21
N GLU A 275 20.81 -16.36 13.78
CA GLU A 275 21.43 -17.31 14.70
C GLU A 275 22.61 -18.11 14.08
N MET A 276 22.63 -18.25 12.75
CA MET A 276 23.70 -18.94 12.01
C MET A 276 24.80 -17.97 11.54
N LEU A 277 24.60 -16.68 11.69
CA LEU A 277 25.53 -15.64 11.19
C LEU A 277 26.56 -15.21 12.24
N ALA A 278 26.41 -15.63 13.50
CA ALA A 278 27.37 -15.29 14.57
C ALA A 278 28.79 -15.74 14.20
N GLY A 279 29.76 -14.82 14.31
CA GLY A 279 31.16 -15.03 13.94
C GLY A 279 31.43 -15.13 12.44
N LYS A 280 30.44 -14.91 11.57
CA LYS A 280 30.54 -15.05 10.12
C LYS A 280 30.85 -13.74 9.43
N VAL A 281 31.40 -13.84 8.22
CA VAL A 281 31.57 -12.73 7.27
C VAL A 281 30.40 -12.75 6.29
N VAL A 282 29.58 -11.69 6.30
CA VAL A 282 28.35 -11.60 5.53
C VAL A 282 28.46 -10.53 4.45
N GLY A 283 28.05 -10.87 3.22
CA GLY A 283 27.92 -9.90 2.12
C GLY A 283 26.45 -9.48 1.95
N VAL A 284 26.15 -8.18 1.93
CA VAL A 284 24.81 -7.63 1.65
C VAL A 284 24.82 -6.91 0.32
N ILE A 285 23.98 -7.34 -0.62
CA ILE A 285 23.88 -6.79 -1.97
C ILE A 285 22.70 -5.84 -2.02
N GLY A 286 22.94 -4.56 -2.34
CA GLY A 286 21.94 -3.50 -2.34
C GLY A 286 22.16 -2.51 -1.19
N ALA A 287 21.58 -1.32 -1.32
CA ALA A 287 21.76 -0.22 -0.38
C ALA A 287 20.44 0.54 -0.11
N GLY A 288 19.32 -0.14 -0.25
CA GLY A 288 18.02 0.36 0.22
C GLY A 288 17.79 0.07 1.70
N SER A 289 16.69 0.58 2.26
CA SER A 289 16.35 0.43 3.68
C SER A 289 16.40 -1.02 4.16
N SER A 290 15.86 -1.98 3.38
CA SER A 290 15.86 -3.39 3.79
C SER A 290 17.26 -4.03 3.79
N ALA A 291 18.21 -3.51 2.98
CA ALA A 291 19.59 -3.96 3.00
C ALA A 291 20.32 -3.47 4.26
N PHE A 292 20.11 -2.20 4.65
CA PHE A 292 20.67 -1.68 5.91
C PHE A 292 20.07 -2.36 7.13
N ASP A 293 18.75 -2.58 7.16
CA ASP A 293 18.10 -3.35 8.24
C ASP A 293 18.65 -4.78 8.31
N ALA A 294 18.93 -5.41 7.16
CA ALA A 294 19.51 -6.75 7.12
C ALA A 294 20.96 -6.77 7.63
N ALA A 295 21.76 -5.75 7.25
CA ALA A 295 23.11 -5.59 7.75
C ALA A 295 23.13 -5.36 9.28
N ALA A 296 22.23 -4.49 9.77
CA ALA A 296 22.11 -4.20 11.19
C ALA A 296 21.76 -5.47 12.00
N VAL A 297 20.71 -6.21 11.62
CA VAL A 297 20.33 -7.42 12.37
C VAL A 297 21.39 -8.53 12.29
N ALA A 298 22.14 -8.63 11.19
CA ALA A 298 23.26 -9.59 11.12
C ALA A 298 24.37 -9.23 12.12
N LEU A 299 24.74 -7.94 12.23
CA LEU A 299 25.71 -7.44 13.19
C LEU A 299 25.22 -7.57 14.64
N GLU A 300 23.97 -7.19 14.91
CA GLU A 300 23.29 -7.34 16.20
C GLU A 300 23.24 -8.82 16.63
N GLY A 301 23.11 -9.73 15.66
CA GLY A 301 23.17 -11.19 15.87
C GLY A 301 24.57 -11.77 15.97
N GLY A 302 25.63 -10.91 16.02
CA GLY A 302 27.01 -11.32 16.27
C GLY A 302 27.80 -11.68 15.02
N ALA A 303 27.40 -11.30 13.81
CA ALA A 303 28.26 -11.44 12.63
C ALA A 303 29.59 -10.70 12.87
N ALA A 304 30.72 -11.34 12.50
CA ALA A 304 32.03 -10.76 12.67
C ALA A 304 32.25 -9.54 11.78
N GLU A 305 31.86 -9.67 10.52
CA GLU A 305 31.94 -8.59 9.54
C GLU A 305 30.69 -8.62 8.63
N VAL A 306 30.23 -7.43 8.25
CA VAL A 306 29.19 -7.26 7.24
C VAL A 306 29.66 -6.27 6.18
N HIS A 307 29.73 -6.71 4.93
CA HIS A 307 30.12 -5.90 3.78
C HIS A 307 28.87 -5.57 2.96
N LEU A 308 28.43 -4.30 2.94
CA LEU A 308 27.29 -3.83 2.16
C LEU A 308 27.76 -3.17 0.87
N PHE A 309 27.19 -3.60 -0.26
CA PHE A 309 27.60 -3.16 -1.60
C PHE A 309 26.54 -2.27 -2.26
N SER A 310 26.93 -1.06 -2.62
CA SER A 310 26.13 -0.08 -3.36
C SER A 310 26.78 0.26 -4.71
N ARG A 311 26.01 0.18 -5.79
CA ARG A 311 26.41 0.68 -7.11
C ARG A 311 26.48 2.20 -7.17
N ARG A 312 25.90 2.90 -6.19
CA ARG A 312 25.85 4.36 -6.10
C ARG A 312 27.06 4.91 -5.37
N SER A 313 27.39 6.17 -5.66
CA SER A 313 28.50 6.90 -5.03
C SER A 313 28.16 7.44 -3.64
N TYR A 314 26.90 7.40 -3.24
CA TYR A 314 26.43 7.89 -1.94
C TYR A 314 25.22 7.09 -1.48
N ILE A 315 24.90 7.20 -0.19
CA ILE A 315 23.66 6.70 0.40
C ILE A 315 22.73 7.90 0.63
N ASP A 316 21.56 7.85 0.02
CA ASP A 316 20.49 8.78 0.34
C ASP A 316 19.82 8.33 1.65
N TYR A 317 19.74 9.22 2.65
CA TYR A 317 19.14 8.91 3.95
C TYR A 317 18.21 10.04 4.42
N GLN A 318 17.26 9.67 5.28
CA GLN A 318 16.30 10.61 5.86
C GLN A 318 16.98 11.39 6.99
N ALA A 319 17.53 12.57 6.66
CA ALA A 319 18.07 13.47 7.68
C ALA A 319 16.96 13.95 8.62
N PRO A 320 17.25 14.16 9.91
CA PRO A 320 16.34 14.84 10.82
C PRO A 320 15.95 16.21 10.24
N ALA A 321 14.68 16.62 10.43
CA ALA A 321 14.31 18.00 10.12
C ALA A 321 15.24 18.93 10.92
N PRO A 322 15.80 19.99 10.31
CA PRO A 322 16.57 20.96 11.06
C PRO A 322 15.70 21.47 12.21
N ALA A 323 16.25 21.46 13.43
CA ALA A 323 15.58 22.07 14.56
C ALA A 323 15.17 23.48 14.15
N ALA A 324 13.89 23.82 14.37
CA ALA A 324 13.38 25.14 14.02
C ALA A 324 14.36 26.17 14.62
N ALA A 325 15.06 26.90 13.76
CA ALA A 325 15.96 27.95 14.21
C ALA A 325 15.12 28.90 15.09
N PRO A 326 15.60 29.30 16.27
CA PRO A 326 14.91 30.31 17.04
C PRO A 326 14.69 31.48 16.09
N ALA A 327 13.47 32.05 16.09
CA ALA A 327 13.07 33.14 15.22
C ALA A 327 13.95 34.36 15.50
N SER A 328 15.19 34.32 15.04
CA SER A 328 16.08 35.48 14.99
C SER A 328 15.72 36.26 13.74
N ALA A 329 15.23 37.44 13.93
CA ALA A 329 14.79 38.38 12.94
C ALA A 329 15.76 38.51 11.76
N SER A 330 15.44 37.85 10.67
CA SER A 330 15.95 38.18 9.35
C SER A 330 15.03 39.29 8.80
N SER A 331 15.57 40.46 8.56
CA SER A 331 14.87 41.67 8.15
C SER A 331 14.41 41.68 6.67
N SER A 332 14.33 40.53 6.03
CA SER A 332 13.76 40.44 4.68
C SER A 332 12.84 39.23 4.63
N PRO A 333 11.55 39.39 4.31
CA PRO A 333 10.68 38.24 4.09
C PRO A 333 11.23 37.43 2.91
N PRO A 334 11.33 36.10 3.05
CA PRO A 334 11.63 35.26 1.88
C PRO A 334 10.52 35.44 0.83
N PRO A 335 10.82 35.38 -0.46
CA PRO A 335 9.79 35.41 -1.50
C PRO A 335 8.73 34.36 -1.18
N PRO A 336 7.43 34.67 -1.38
CA PRO A 336 6.37 33.71 -1.09
C PRO A 336 6.64 32.45 -1.92
N ALA A 337 7.11 31.40 -1.25
CA ALA A 337 7.14 30.08 -1.84
C ALA A 337 5.69 29.73 -2.14
N ALA A 338 5.40 29.33 -3.39
CA ALA A 338 4.12 28.69 -3.67
C ALA A 338 3.89 27.63 -2.59
N PRO A 339 2.72 27.61 -1.92
CA PRO A 339 2.49 26.67 -0.84
C PRO A 339 2.80 25.26 -1.38
N PRO A 340 3.66 24.50 -0.72
CA PRO A 340 3.92 23.14 -1.15
C PRO A 340 2.58 22.41 -1.10
N VAL A 341 2.14 21.84 -2.22
CA VAL A 341 1.05 20.87 -2.16
C VAL A 341 1.55 19.78 -1.23
N ASP A 342 0.93 19.68 -0.06
CA ASP A 342 1.27 18.63 0.91
C ASP A 342 0.86 17.27 0.35
N ARG A 343 1.73 16.71 -0.50
CA ARG A 343 1.55 15.38 -1.09
C ARG A 343 1.73 14.26 -0.06
N GLY A 344 2.17 14.60 1.15
CA GLY A 344 2.31 13.66 2.24
C GLY A 344 1.03 13.45 3.04
N HIS A 345 0.02 14.30 2.87
CA HIS A 345 -1.23 14.12 3.60
C HIS A 345 -2.02 12.92 3.04
N PRO A 346 -2.53 12.00 3.89
CA PRO A 346 -3.28 10.83 3.44
C PRO A 346 -4.39 11.14 2.44
N ASN A 347 -5.18 12.18 2.70
CA ASN A 347 -6.29 12.61 1.83
C ASN A 347 -5.86 13.09 0.43
N VAL A 348 -4.58 13.39 0.23
CA VAL A 348 -4.02 13.74 -1.09
C VAL A 348 -3.50 12.49 -1.79
N LEU A 349 -2.95 11.53 -1.04
CA LEU A 349 -2.44 10.27 -1.60
C LEU A 349 -3.54 9.48 -2.30
N GLU A 350 -4.74 9.40 -1.72
CA GLU A 350 -5.88 8.71 -2.33
C GLU A 350 -6.33 9.29 -3.68
N LEU A 351 -5.96 10.54 -3.98
CA LEU A 351 -6.31 11.21 -5.23
C LEU A 351 -5.36 10.87 -6.39
N THR A 352 -4.23 10.23 -6.11
CA THR A 352 -3.19 9.95 -7.11
C THR A 352 -3.69 9.09 -8.27
N TYR A 353 -4.61 8.18 -8.02
CA TYR A 353 -5.25 7.37 -9.06
C TYR A 353 -5.90 8.22 -10.16
N ASN A 354 -6.43 9.41 -9.83
CA ASN A 354 -7.15 10.27 -10.78
C ASN A 354 -6.21 11.11 -11.68
N LEU A 355 -4.89 10.99 -11.50
CA LEU A 355 -3.93 11.67 -12.35
C LEU A 355 -3.89 11.03 -13.75
N PRO A 356 -3.61 11.81 -14.81
CA PRO A 356 -3.39 11.27 -16.15
C PRO A 356 -2.27 10.21 -16.16
N ASP A 357 -2.35 9.20 -17.03
CA ASP A 357 -1.38 8.11 -17.14
C ASP A 357 0.06 8.59 -17.28
N VAL A 358 0.29 9.61 -18.10
CA VAL A 358 1.63 10.18 -18.27
C VAL A 358 2.21 10.73 -16.96
N VAL A 359 1.35 11.25 -16.07
CA VAL A 359 1.77 11.78 -14.76
C VAL A 359 2.03 10.63 -13.80
N ARG A 360 1.15 9.63 -13.75
CA ARG A 360 1.33 8.42 -12.92
C ARG A 360 2.62 7.69 -13.31
N TRP A 361 2.84 7.51 -14.61
CA TRP A 361 4.06 6.89 -15.14
C TRP A 361 5.33 7.64 -14.74
N ARG A 362 5.35 8.96 -14.91
CA ARG A 362 6.52 9.78 -14.55
C ARG A 362 6.78 9.82 -13.04
N ASN A 363 5.72 9.83 -12.23
CA ASN A 363 5.85 9.71 -10.78
C ASN A 363 6.48 8.37 -10.39
N PHE A 364 6.04 7.28 -11.04
CA PHE A 364 6.64 5.96 -10.86
C PHE A 364 8.13 5.95 -11.25
N LEU A 365 8.49 6.47 -12.42
CA LEU A 365 9.88 6.56 -12.86
C LEU A 365 10.75 7.35 -11.89
N LEU A 366 10.21 8.41 -11.32
CA LEU A 366 10.93 9.20 -10.33
C LEU A 366 11.22 8.36 -9.07
N GLY A 367 10.25 7.56 -8.63
CA GLY A 367 10.40 6.62 -7.52
C GLY A 367 11.37 5.48 -7.84
N ASP A 368 11.29 4.91 -9.04
CA ASP A 368 12.14 3.80 -9.50
C ASP A 368 13.60 4.23 -9.68
N ARG A 369 13.83 5.42 -10.23
CA ARG A 369 15.16 6.02 -10.41
C ARG A 369 15.77 6.55 -9.11
N ARG A 370 14.95 6.92 -8.13
CA ARG A 370 15.39 7.29 -6.79
C ARG A 370 15.28 6.06 -5.90
N VAL A 371 16.40 5.61 -5.33
CA VAL A 371 16.30 4.65 -4.22
C VAL A 371 15.58 5.34 -3.08
N ALA A 372 14.64 4.64 -2.46
CA ALA A 372 14.02 5.14 -1.24
C ALA A 372 15.12 5.48 -0.22
N SER A 373 15.05 6.70 0.32
CA SER A 373 16.00 7.16 1.34
C SER A 373 16.01 6.19 2.53
N VAL A 374 17.21 5.85 2.98
CA VAL A 374 17.38 4.95 4.13
C VAL A 374 16.99 5.71 5.40
N PRO A 375 16.14 5.17 6.29
CA PRO A 375 15.91 5.77 7.59
C PRO A 375 17.24 5.91 8.36
N LEU A 376 17.41 7.04 9.04
CA LEU A 376 18.66 7.33 9.75
C LEU A 376 18.97 6.26 10.80
N ASP A 377 17.95 5.79 11.54
CA ASP A 377 18.09 4.74 12.53
C ASP A 377 18.63 3.42 11.95
N SER A 378 18.17 3.02 10.75
CA SER A 378 18.66 1.82 10.06
C SER A 378 20.14 1.97 9.64
N LEU A 379 20.53 3.18 9.21
CA LEU A 379 21.92 3.50 8.88
C LEU A 379 22.79 3.48 10.13
N GLU A 380 22.39 4.19 11.19
CA GLU A 380 23.14 4.30 12.46
C GLU A 380 23.33 2.94 13.12
N ARG A 381 22.32 2.07 13.13
CA ARG A 381 22.40 0.71 13.66
C ARG A 381 23.52 -0.09 13.01
N ALA A 382 23.66 -0.03 11.70
CA ALA A 382 24.72 -0.74 10.99
C ALA A 382 26.10 -0.09 11.25
N VAL A 383 26.19 1.24 11.11
CA VAL A 383 27.45 1.99 11.24
C VAL A 383 28.03 1.95 12.67
N ALA A 384 27.20 1.72 13.69
CA ALA A 384 27.65 1.59 15.08
C ALA A 384 28.65 0.42 15.30
N PHE A 385 28.66 -0.57 14.42
CA PHE A 385 29.54 -1.73 14.54
C PHE A 385 30.87 -1.55 13.79
N LYS A 386 32.00 -1.83 14.44
CA LYS A 386 33.33 -1.78 13.80
C LYS A 386 33.47 -2.77 12.64
N GLY A 387 32.72 -3.87 12.68
CA GLY A 387 32.68 -4.89 11.62
C GLY A 387 31.80 -4.51 10.42
N PHE A 388 31.21 -3.31 10.37
CA PHE A 388 30.46 -2.86 9.22
C PHE A 388 31.34 -2.19 8.16
N HIS A 389 31.25 -2.66 6.93
CA HIS A 389 32.01 -2.15 5.78
C HIS A 389 31.08 -1.75 4.65
N LEU A 390 31.06 -0.47 4.31
CA LEU A 390 30.25 0.09 3.21
C LEU A 390 31.11 0.27 1.96
N HIS A 391 30.72 -0.41 0.87
CA HIS A 391 31.39 -0.33 -0.43
C HIS A 391 30.52 0.46 -1.41
N LEU A 392 30.86 1.72 -1.65
CA LEU A 392 30.22 2.59 -2.63
C LEU A 392 30.84 2.39 -4.02
N ASN A 393 30.09 2.75 -5.09
CA ASN A 393 30.48 2.54 -6.49
C ASN A 393 30.95 1.10 -6.76
N THR A 394 30.41 0.11 -6.05
CA THR A 394 30.94 -1.24 -6.09
C THR A 394 29.82 -2.25 -6.36
N SER A 395 30.01 -3.05 -7.40
CA SER A 395 29.21 -4.25 -7.67
C SER A 395 30.05 -5.49 -7.42
N LEU A 396 29.39 -6.58 -7.05
CA LEU A 396 30.05 -7.89 -7.03
C LEU A 396 30.08 -8.47 -8.44
N SER A 397 31.23 -9.07 -8.80
CA SER A 397 31.41 -9.86 -10.02
C SER A 397 32.17 -11.16 -9.70
N ASP A 398 32.22 -12.05 -10.68
CA ASP A 398 32.92 -13.35 -10.56
C ASP A 398 32.54 -14.11 -9.29
N VAL A 399 31.23 -14.14 -9.01
CA VAL A 399 30.67 -14.76 -7.79
C VAL A 399 30.61 -16.26 -7.98
N ALA A 400 31.29 -17.00 -7.11
CA ALA A 400 31.35 -18.47 -7.17
C ALA A 400 31.43 -19.08 -5.77
N LEU A 401 31.00 -20.32 -5.63
CA LEU A 401 31.21 -21.12 -4.43
C LEU A 401 32.61 -21.74 -4.47
N ALA A 402 33.43 -21.48 -3.47
CA ALA A 402 34.72 -22.12 -3.30
C ALA A 402 34.60 -23.52 -2.66
N GLY A 403 35.62 -24.35 -2.81
CA GLY A 403 35.61 -25.74 -2.29
C GLY A 403 35.48 -25.84 -0.75
N ASN A 404 35.72 -24.77 -0.02
CA ASN A 404 35.52 -24.68 1.43
C ASN A 404 34.11 -24.22 1.85
N GLY A 405 33.16 -24.15 0.90
CA GLY A 405 31.79 -23.73 1.14
C GLY A 405 31.57 -22.22 1.28
N LYS A 406 32.60 -21.38 1.14
CA LYS A 406 32.46 -19.92 1.15
C LYS A 406 32.17 -19.37 -0.23
N VAL A 407 31.40 -18.30 -0.29
CA VAL A 407 31.20 -17.54 -1.51
C VAL A 407 32.39 -16.63 -1.73
N VAL A 408 33.01 -16.72 -2.90
CA VAL A 408 34.09 -15.83 -3.34
C VAL A 408 33.53 -14.89 -4.39
N ALA A 409 33.85 -13.60 -4.28
CA ALA A 409 33.40 -12.60 -5.24
C ALA A 409 34.46 -11.51 -5.39
N LYS A 410 34.51 -10.90 -6.59
CA LYS A 410 35.28 -9.67 -6.82
C LYS A 410 34.46 -8.44 -6.48
N ALA A 411 35.07 -7.53 -5.74
CA ALA A 411 34.56 -6.20 -5.42
C ALA A 411 35.56 -5.16 -5.90
N GLY A 412 35.40 -4.69 -7.13
CA GLY A 412 36.44 -3.92 -7.84
C GLY A 412 37.71 -4.74 -8.03
N ARG A 413 38.84 -4.27 -7.46
CA ARG A 413 40.13 -4.99 -7.54
C ARG A 413 40.36 -6.01 -6.42
N LYS A 414 39.46 -6.04 -5.41
CA LYS A 414 39.60 -6.93 -4.23
C LYS A 414 38.80 -8.21 -4.45
N THR A 415 39.35 -9.34 -4.01
CA THR A 415 38.61 -10.59 -3.87
C THR A 415 38.21 -10.77 -2.41
N LEU A 416 36.92 -10.90 -2.17
CA LEU A 416 36.32 -11.08 -0.85
C LEU A 416 35.74 -12.49 -0.71
N ARG A 417 35.63 -12.95 0.52
CA ARG A 417 35.06 -14.26 0.85
C ARG A 417 33.98 -14.08 1.91
N PHE A 418 32.82 -14.67 1.65
CA PHE A 418 31.66 -14.59 2.52
C PHE A 418 31.21 -15.98 2.95
N ASP A 419 30.78 -16.08 4.18
CA ASP A 419 30.09 -17.27 4.68
C ASP A 419 28.64 -17.27 4.21
N HIS A 420 28.04 -16.09 4.04
CA HIS A 420 26.65 -15.95 3.59
C HIS A 420 26.45 -14.64 2.82
N LEU A 421 25.55 -14.67 1.82
CA LEU A 421 25.10 -13.47 1.11
C LEU A 421 23.64 -13.16 1.47
N ILE A 422 23.34 -11.87 1.61
CA ILE A 422 21.98 -11.38 1.78
C ILE A 422 21.65 -10.48 0.58
N ALA A 423 20.70 -10.89 -0.25
CA ALA A 423 20.21 -10.08 -1.34
C ALA A 423 19.18 -9.07 -0.83
N GLY A 424 19.59 -7.81 -0.70
CA GLY A 424 18.74 -6.66 -0.36
C GLY A 424 18.33 -5.89 -1.61
N THR A 425 17.93 -6.58 -2.65
CA THR A 425 17.75 -6.09 -4.02
C THR A 425 16.31 -5.75 -4.39
N GLY A 426 15.39 -5.80 -3.42
CA GLY A 426 14.01 -5.38 -3.60
C GLY A 426 13.11 -6.45 -4.23
N TYR A 427 12.01 -5.99 -4.81
CA TYR A 427 10.97 -6.84 -5.39
C TYR A 427 10.92 -6.69 -6.90
N ARG A 428 10.43 -7.73 -7.58
CA ARG A 428 10.09 -7.71 -9.00
C ARG A 428 8.58 -7.86 -9.14
N ILE A 429 7.97 -7.03 -9.97
CA ILE A 429 6.58 -7.21 -10.37
C ILE A 429 6.55 -8.17 -11.54
N ASP A 430 5.86 -9.31 -11.35
CA ASP A 430 5.73 -10.35 -12.35
C ASP A 430 4.54 -11.25 -11.96
N LEU A 431 3.37 -10.92 -12.48
CA LEU A 431 2.14 -11.65 -12.13
C LEU A 431 2.19 -13.12 -12.60
N ALA A 432 2.89 -13.40 -13.70
CA ALA A 432 3.04 -14.77 -14.21
C ALA A 432 3.91 -15.65 -13.29
N ALA A 433 4.76 -15.04 -12.45
CA ALA A 433 5.55 -15.77 -11.47
C ALA A 433 4.77 -16.15 -10.19
N GLN A 434 3.52 -15.67 -10.05
CA GLN A 434 2.64 -16.03 -8.95
C GLN A 434 1.83 -17.28 -9.32
N PRO A 435 2.03 -18.42 -8.62
CA PRO A 435 1.35 -19.67 -8.97
C PRO A 435 -0.18 -19.54 -9.01
N GLU A 436 -0.74 -18.80 -8.05
CA GLU A 436 -2.19 -18.58 -7.94
C GLU A 436 -2.77 -17.78 -9.11
N LEU A 437 -1.95 -17.00 -9.83
CA LEU A 437 -2.35 -16.21 -11.00
C LEU A 437 -2.04 -16.90 -12.33
N ALA A 438 -1.38 -18.06 -12.33
CA ALA A 438 -0.86 -18.69 -13.54
C ALA A 438 -1.92 -18.84 -14.64
N ARG A 439 -3.16 -19.23 -14.28
CA ARG A 439 -4.26 -19.42 -15.23
C ARG A 439 -4.81 -18.12 -15.81
N ILE A 440 -4.73 -17.01 -15.08
CA ILE A 440 -5.38 -15.75 -15.46
C ILE A 440 -4.40 -14.63 -15.86
N SER A 441 -3.11 -14.79 -15.58
CA SER A 441 -2.11 -13.73 -15.74
C SER A 441 -2.00 -13.20 -17.17
N GLU A 442 -2.13 -14.05 -18.19
CA GLU A 442 -2.05 -13.65 -19.59
C GLU A 442 -3.23 -12.79 -20.05
N ALA A 443 -4.40 -12.94 -19.40
CA ALA A 443 -5.58 -12.15 -19.70
C ALA A 443 -5.56 -10.75 -19.05
N ILE A 444 -4.66 -10.51 -18.08
CA ILE A 444 -4.57 -9.23 -17.35
C ILE A 444 -3.88 -8.17 -18.20
N ALA A 445 -4.51 -7.00 -18.32
CA ALA A 445 -3.89 -5.84 -18.95
C ALA A 445 -2.73 -5.31 -18.09
N LEU A 446 -1.58 -5.12 -18.70
CA LEU A 446 -0.41 -4.49 -18.09
C LEU A 446 -0.26 -3.04 -18.57
N TRP A 447 0.50 -2.24 -17.88
CA TRP A 447 0.77 -0.87 -18.30
C TRP A 447 1.36 -0.78 -19.70
N ARG A 448 2.24 -1.71 -20.09
CA ARG A 448 2.79 -1.79 -21.46
C ARG A 448 1.74 -2.05 -22.54
N ASP A 449 0.58 -2.61 -22.18
CA ASP A 449 -0.52 -2.88 -23.11
C ASP A 449 -1.41 -1.66 -23.32
N ARG A 450 -1.41 -0.69 -22.39
CA ARG A 450 -2.32 0.47 -22.36
C ARG A 450 -1.64 1.82 -22.51
N PHE A 451 -0.34 1.93 -22.14
CA PHE A 451 0.40 3.18 -22.13
C PHE A 451 1.74 3.05 -22.84
N LYS A 452 1.98 3.96 -23.79
CA LYS A 452 3.25 4.08 -24.48
C LYS A 452 4.00 5.31 -23.95
N PRO A 453 5.10 5.14 -23.20
CA PRO A 453 5.88 6.25 -22.70
C PRO A 453 6.55 7.04 -23.83
N ALA A 454 6.88 8.31 -23.55
CA ALA A 454 7.68 9.13 -24.44
C ALA A 454 9.13 8.59 -24.50
N PRO A 455 9.88 8.85 -25.60
CA PRO A 455 11.29 8.51 -25.68
C PRO A 455 12.09 9.06 -24.48
N GLY A 456 12.86 8.21 -23.81
CA GLY A 456 13.62 8.53 -22.60
C GLY A 456 12.87 8.34 -21.28
N ASP A 457 11.56 8.05 -21.35
CA ASP A 457 10.73 7.72 -20.19
C ASP A 457 10.39 6.21 -20.13
N GLU A 458 11.10 5.37 -20.90
CA GLU A 458 10.85 3.92 -20.92
C GLU A 458 11.26 3.26 -19.59
N SER A 459 10.47 2.28 -19.17
CA SER A 459 10.78 1.39 -18.04
C SER A 459 10.20 0.01 -18.28
N THR A 460 11.08 -0.98 -18.37
CA THR A 460 10.66 -2.39 -18.46
C THR A 460 9.93 -2.80 -17.18
N ALA A 461 10.43 -2.39 -16.01
CA ALA A 461 9.81 -2.69 -14.72
C ALA A 461 8.41 -2.09 -14.62
N GLY A 462 8.23 -0.81 -15.01
CA GLY A 462 6.92 -0.17 -15.05
C GLY A 462 5.93 -0.89 -15.96
N GLY A 463 6.40 -1.37 -17.10
CA GLY A 463 5.57 -2.09 -18.07
C GLY A 463 4.95 -3.39 -17.55
N TYR A 464 5.52 -4.01 -16.53
CA TYR A 464 5.01 -5.25 -15.92
C TYR A 464 3.94 -5.04 -14.85
N HIS A 465 3.71 -3.81 -14.41
CA HIS A 465 2.62 -3.52 -13.48
C HIS A 465 1.26 -3.76 -14.15
N PRO A 466 0.23 -4.29 -13.44
CA PRO A 466 -1.11 -4.37 -13.98
C PRO A 466 -1.71 -2.97 -14.13
N TYR A 467 -2.44 -2.78 -15.22
CA TYR A 467 -3.26 -1.59 -15.42
C TYR A 467 -4.62 -1.82 -14.77
N LEU A 468 -4.85 -1.18 -13.62
CA LEU A 468 -5.98 -1.48 -12.74
C LEU A 468 -7.13 -0.49 -12.91
N GLY A 469 -8.33 -0.95 -12.63
CA GLY A 469 -9.50 -0.10 -12.45
C GLY A 469 -9.52 0.60 -11.09
N ALA A 470 -10.50 1.51 -10.90
CA ALA A 470 -10.57 2.39 -9.73
C ALA A 470 -10.80 1.68 -8.39
N GLY A 471 -11.36 0.48 -8.41
CA GLY A 471 -11.53 -0.40 -7.25
C GLY A 471 -10.44 -1.45 -7.12
N PHE A 472 -9.26 -1.22 -7.73
CA PHE A 472 -8.14 -2.18 -7.76
C PHE A 472 -8.39 -3.45 -8.58
N GLU A 473 -9.52 -3.52 -9.29
CA GLU A 473 -9.85 -4.67 -10.13
C GLU A 473 -8.88 -4.81 -11.30
N PHE A 474 -8.53 -6.05 -11.63
CA PHE A 474 -7.82 -6.34 -12.87
C PHE A 474 -8.70 -6.00 -14.06
N LEU A 475 -8.10 -5.36 -15.06
CA LEU A 475 -8.75 -5.11 -16.34
C LEU A 475 -8.27 -6.13 -17.38
N PRO A 476 -9.16 -6.57 -18.29
CA PRO A 476 -8.76 -7.52 -19.32
C PRO A 476 -7.83 -6.86 -20.35
N ARG A 477 -6.86 -7.65 -20.85
CA ARG A 477 -5.99 -7.20 -21.94
C ARG A 477 -6.80 -6.99 -23.21
N ASP A 478 -7.68 -7.95 -23.53
CA ASP A 478 -8.71 -7.80 -24.55
C ASP A 478 -9.99 -7.27 -23.90
N PRO A 479 -10.46 -6.05 -24.25
CA PRO A 479 -11.66 -5.47 -23.67
C PRO A 479 -12.94 -6.30 -23.84
N THR A 480 -12.97 -7.22 -24.82
CA THR A 480 -14.12 -8.08 -25.12
C THR A 480 -14.07 -9.44 -24.45
N GLY A 481 -13.00 -9.73 -23.69
CA GLY A 481 -12.78 -11.02 -23.03
C GLY A 481 -12.53 -10.90 -21.53
N ALA A 482 -12.51 -12.06 -20.87
CA ALA A 482 -12.09 -12.20 -19.47
C ALA A 482 -12.82 -11.27 -18.47
N GLU A 483 -14.14 -11.08 -18.64
CA GLU A 483 -14.95 -10.22 -17.77
C GLU A 483 -14.84 -10.58 -16.27
N TYR A 484 -14.53 -11.82 -15.94
CA TYR A 484 -14.33 -12.29 -14.57
C TYR A 484 -13.21 -11.51 -13.84
N LEU A 485 -12.26 -10.92 -14.57
CA LEU A 485 -11.14 -10.16 -13.99
C LEU A 485 -11.60 -8.98 -13.12
N ARG A 486 -12.76 -8.39 -13.42
CA ARG A 486 -13.37 -7.34 -12.57
C ARG A 486 -13.72 -7.83 -11.16
N ASN A 487 -13.72 -9.14 -10.95
CA ASN A 487 -13.98 -9.76 -9.66
C ASN A 487 -12.70 -10.06 -8.87
N VAL A 488 -11.51 -9.77 -9.43
CA VAL A 488 -10.21 -9.97 -8.78
C VAL A 488 -9.56 -8.62 -8.54
N HIS A 489 -9.42 -8.24 -7.28
CA HIS A 489 -8.88 -6.96 -6.86
C HIS A 489 -7.45 -7.10 -6.34
N CYS A 490 -6.52 -6.31 -6.91
CA CYS A 490 -5.09 -6.37 -6.61
C CYS A 490 -4.70 -5.31 -5.57
N PHE A 491 -4.80 -5.61 -4.27
CA PHE A 491 -4.43 -4.70 -3.20
C PHE A 491 -3.05 -5.09 -2.61
N ASN A 492 -2.03 -5.04 -3.45
CA ASN A 492 -0.64 -5.36 -3.10
C ASN A 492 0.35 -4.49 -3.90
N LEU A 493 1.65 -4.74 -3.78
CA LEU A 493 2.70 -3.91 -4.41
C LEU A 493 2.52 -3.75 -5.93
N ALA A 494 1.91 -4.69 -6.63
CA ALA A 494 1.69 -4.57 -8.08
C ALA A 494 0.80 -3.37 -8.44
N ALA A 495 -0.07 -2.91 -7.53
CA ALA A 495 -0.92 -1.74 -7.73
C ALA A 495 -0.17 -0.39 -7.68
N ALA A 496 1.10 -0.38 -7.27
CA ALA A 496 1.85 0.85 -6.97
C ALA A 496 1.87 1.86 -8.12
N LEU A 497 2.01 1.43 -9.37
CA LEU A 497 2.04 2.35 -10.50
C LEU A 497 0.65 2.97 -10.76
N SER A 498 -0.41 2.19 -10.66
CA SER A 498 -1.79 2.67 -10.87
C SER A 498 -2.23 3.64 -9.77
N PHE A 499 -1.80 3.44 -8.51
CA PHE A 499 -2.24 4.22 -7.35
C PHE A 499 -1.17 5.20 -6.83
N GLY A 500 0.06 5.16 -7.33
CA GLY A 500 1.10 6.15 -7.06
C GLY A 500 1.85 5.98 -5.74
N ILE A 501 1.51 4.97 -4.95
CA ILE A 501 2.17 4.61 -3.69
C ILE A 501 2.37 3.10 -3.60
N PRO A 502 3.40 2.61 -2.88
CA PRO A 502 3.56 1.19 -2.62
C PRO A 502 2.37 0.64 -1.82
N VAL A 503 1.48 -0.13 -2.49
CA VAL A 503 0.31 -0.74 -1.84
C VAL A 503 0.75 -1.94 -0.99
N GLY A 504 0.27 -1.99 0.25
CA GLY A 504 0.64 -2.99 1.27
C GLY A 504 1.49 -2.42 2.41
N ASP A 505 2.00 -1.19 2.31
CA ASP A 505 2.59 -0.47 3.44
C ASP A 505 1.55 0.40 4.18
N VAL A 506 1.97 1.11 5.24
CA VAL A 506 1.03 1.85 6.08
C VAL A 506 0.37 3.02 5.34
N PRO A 507 1.07 3.87 4.55
CA PRO A 507 0.41 4.94 3.82
C PRO A 507 -0.69 4.47 2.88
N SER A 508 -0.57 3.28 2.30
CA SER A 508 -1.58 2.74 1.37
C SER A 508 -2.92 2.38 2.03
N MET A 509 -2.97 2.40 3.36
CA MET A 509 -4.22 2.19 4.08
C MET A 509 -5.29 3.26 3.79
N VAL A 510 -4.92 4.42 3.24
CA VAL A 510 -5.89 5.44 2.77
C VAL A 510 -6.79 4.92 1.65
N ASP A 511 -6.32 3.95 0.87
CA ASP A 511 -7.03 3.46 -0.31
C ASP A 511 -7.98 2.29 -0.02
N HIS A 512 -7.91 1.64 1.15
CA HIS A 512 -8.80 0.51 1.44
C HIS A 512 -10.30 0.89 1.44
N PRO A 513 -10.75 2.10 1.86
CA PRO A 513 -12.15 2.48 1.76
C PRO A 513 -12.65 2.59 0.31
N ARG A 514 -11.78 2.96 -0.63
CA ARG A 514 -12.07 2.98 -2.07
C ARG A 514 -12.38 1.57 -2.58
N LEU A 515 -11.51 0.61 -2.28
CA LEU A 515 -11.69 -0.80 -2.62
C LEU A 515 -13.00 -1.34 -2.03
N VAL A 516 -13.21 -1.13 -0.73
CA VAL A 516 -14.43 -1.56 -0.01
C VAL A 516 -15.69 -1.00 -0.66
N THR A 517 -15.67 0.29 -1.04
CA THR A 517 -16.82 0.92 -1.69
C THR A 517 -17.06 0.36 -3.08
N ALA A 518 -16.00 0.08 -3.85
CA ALA A 518 -16.12 -0.53 -5.18
C ALA A 518 -16.75 -1.92 -5.11
N ILE A 519 -16.25 -2.78 -4.22
CA ILE A 519 -16.81 -4.13 -4.02
C ILE A 519 -18.28 -4.06 -3.58
N ALA A 520 -18.60 -3.23 -2.58
CA ALA A 520 -19.97 -3.09 -2.09
C ALA A 520 -20.91 -2.58 -3.20
N ARG A 521 -20.48 -1.58 -3.99
CA ARG A 521 -21.23 -1.09 -5.15
C ARG A 521 -21.51 -2.20 -6.15
N ASP A 522 -20.49 -2.98 -6.51
CA ASP A 522 -20.64 -4.03 -7.52
C ASP A 522 -21.62 -5.13 -7.04
N LEU A 523 -21.48 -5.57 -5.79
CA LEU A 523 -22.39 -6.55 -5.19
C LEU A 523 -23.83 -6.01 -5.07
N TYR A 524 -23.99 -4.71 -4.81
CA TYR A 524 -25.30 -4.05 -4.81
C TYR A 524 -25.92 -4.07 -6.21
N LEU A 525 -25.18 -3.64 -7.24
CA LEU A 525 -25.67 -3.58 -8.62
C LEU A 525 -26.02 -4.98 -9.17
N GLU A 526 -25.24 -6.01 -8.82
CA GLU A 526 -25.56 -7.40 -9.16
C GLU A 526 -26.88 -7.88 -8.53
N GLY A 527 -27.29 -7.29 -7.41
CA GLY A 527 -28.54 -7.60 -6.71
C GLY A 527 -29.75 -6.78 -7.15
N VAL A 528 -29.58 -5.77 -8.02
CA VAL A 528 -30.69 -4.90 -8.47
C VAL A 528 -31.64 -5.67 -9.36
N ASP A 529 -32.88 -5.80 -8.92
CA ASP A 529 -34.01 -6.27 -9.72
C ASP A 529 -34.75 -5.07 -10.29
N ALA A 530 -34.47 -4.76 -11.57
CA ALA A 530 -35.10 -3.62 -12.25
C ALA A 530 -36.62 -3.70 -12.27
N ALA A 531 -37.19 -4.91 -12.44
CA ALA A 531 -38.64 -5.11 -12.44
C ALA A 531 -39.26 -4.91 -11.05
N ALA A 532 -38.56 -5.36 -9.99
CA ALA A 532 -39.00 -5.09 -8.62
C ALA A 532 -38.92 -3.60 -8.29
N ASN A 533 -37.86 -2.91 -8.73
CA ASN A 533 -37.72 -1.47 -8.56
C ASN A 533 -38.84 -0.70 -9.28
N GLU A 534 -39.16 -1.10 -10.53
CA GLU A 534 -40.26 -0.51 -11.30
C GLU A 534 -41.62 -0.72 -10.59
N ARG A 535 -41.86 -1.94 -10.07
CA ARG A 535 -43.07 -2.21 -9.27
C ARG A 535 -43.13 -1.34 -8.02
N TYR A 536 -42.01 -1.13 -7.34
CA TYR A 536 -41.93 -0.28 -6.17
C TYR A 536 -42.27 1.17 -6.48
N ILE A 537 -41.66 1.72 -7.54
CA ILE A 537 -41.91 3.10 -8.02
C ILE A 537 -43.38 3.30 -8.36
N ASN A 538 -44.03 2.31 -9.00
CA ASN A 538 -45.41 2.35 -9.43
C ASN A 538 -46.42 1.89 -8.36
N THR A 539 -45.94 1.57 -7.14
CA THR A 539 -46.83 1.22 -6.02
C THR A 539 -47.66 2.44 -5.61
N PRO A 540 -48.99 2.33 -5.61
CA PRO A 540 -49.85 3.46 -5.23
C PRO A 540 -49.51 3.92 -3.81
N LEU A 541 -49.38 5.24 -3.66
CA LEU A 541 -49.17 5.82 -2.32
C LEU A 541 -50.44 5.70 -1.51
N VAL A 542 -50.40 5.03 -0.40
CA VAL A 542 -51.47 5.00 0.60
C VAL A 542 -51.29 6.22 1.49
N ALA A 543 -52.25 7.12 1.43
CA ALA A 543 -52.22 8.31 2.28
C ALA A 543 -52.24 7.89 3.78
N PRO A 544 -51.31 8.38 4.58
CA PRO A 544 -51.34 8.14 6.03
C PRO A 544 -52.60 8.80 6.65
N SER A 545 -52.99 8.34 7.84
CA SER A 545 -54.11 8.96 8.56
C SER A 545 -53.90 10.45 8.77
N ALA A 546 -54.90 11.25 8.42
CA ALA A 546 -54.87 12.70 8.64
C ALA A 546 -55.10 13.06 10.14
N ALA A 547 -55.42 12.11 11.01
CA ALA A 547 -55.76 12.37 12.40
C ALA A 547 -54.79 13.31 13.16
N PRO A 548 -53.43 13.21 12.97
CA PRO A 548 -52.50 14.09 13.69
C PRO A 548 -52.62 15.57 13.32
N TYR A 549 -53.09 15.88 12.13
CA TYR A 549 -53.12 17.25 11.60
C TYR A 549 -54.55 17.67 11.13
N GLN A 550 -55.54 16.85 11.32
CA GLN A 550 -56.90 17.09 10.83
C GLN A 550 -57.50 18.41 11.35
N ARG A 551 -57.17 18.83 12.58
CA ARG A 551 -57.62 20.10 13.17
C ARG A 551 -57.01 21.35 12.46
N ALA A 552 -55.87 21.16 11.80
CA ALA A 552 -55.15 22.25 11.13
C ALA A 552 -55.50 22.36 9.64
N VAL A 553 -56.25 21.43 9.09
CA VAL A 553 -56.65 21.48 7.65
C VAL A 553 -57.63 22.62 7.46
N GLU A 554 -57.18 23.66 6.76
CA GLU A 554 -58.03 24.79 6.35
C GLU A 554 -59.05 24.30 5.33
N GLY A 555 -60.32 24.61 5.54
CA GLY A 555 -61.41 24.30 4.61
C GLY A 555 -62.44 23.29 5.10
N GLN A 556 -62.21 22.58 6.19
CA GLN A 556 -63.23 21.66 6.78
C GLN A 556 -64.03 22.27 7.94
N ALA A 557 -63.75 23.49 8.30
CA ALA A 557 -64.49 24.16 9.34
C ALA A 557 -65.33 25.28 8.74
N ARG A 558 -66.51 24.98 8.22
CA ARG A 558 -67.66 25.89 8.12
C ARG A 558 -68.76 25.31 7.26
N ASP A 559 -69.32 24.19 7.66
CA ASP A 559 -70.70 23.84 7.31
C ASP A 559 -71.34 23.21 8.55
N VAL A 560 -71.43 24.00 9.63
CA VAL A 560 -72.36 23.75 10.74
C VAL A 560 -72.90 25.11 11.13
N ALA A 561 -73.99 25.49 10.51
CA ALA A 561 -74.97 26.45 11.06
C ALA A 561 -76.36 25.92 10.80
#